data_415ec7fa22e1fa71e8ae0ef4731b4826
#
_entry.id   415ec7fa22e1fa71e8ae0ef4731b4826
#
_cell.length_a   1.000
_cell.length_b   1.000
_cell.length_c   1.000
_cell.angle_alpha   90.00
_cell.angle_beta   90.00
_cell.angle_gamma   90.00
#
_symmetry.space_group_name_H-M   'P 1'
#
loop_
_entity.id
_entity.type
_entity.pdbx_description
1 polymer ?
#
loop_
_entity_poly.entity_id
_entity_poly.type
_entity_poly.pdbx_seq_one_letter_code
_entity_poly.pdbx_strand_id
1 'polypeptide(L)'
;MKFKIKSLLLVSLSISMLLLSGCGNDTSNNVLDNSNNTNTTDNSAADNSTNNNSNNTAAPTNEEYYTYLTDRYNYYFDNYALDTTYDIYVDDFTFDDTYDEFITVYNGNYEDLKRDLVSFKNDLETNVAKGNAEVDKVNAEVITSIDKAIISVDDYNSTFSEKAKDYAKLSKDEIIKGLRALARAPHDARMELHKLVTDAKNTLGIQ
;
A
#
# COMPACT_ATOMS: atom_id res chain seq x y z
N MET A 1 -13.11 29.67 3.55
CA MET A 1 -12.42 29.73 2.26
C MET A 1 -13.08 28.67 1.38
N LYS A 2 -13.85 29.07 0.36
CA LYS A 2 -14.66 28.12 -0.43
C LYS A 2 -13.82 27.54 -1.55
N PHE A 3 -13.38 26.31 -1.46
CA PHE A 3 -12.76 25.56 -2.55
C PHE A 3 -13.85 24.93 -3.42
N LYS A 4 -13.97 25.40 -4.65
CA LYS A 4 -14.78 24.75 -5.68
C LYS A 4 -13.93 23.66 -6.34
N ILE A 5 -14.16 22.42 -6.00
CA ILE A 5 -13.57 21.27 -6.69
C ILE A 5 -14.36 21.06 -7.98
N LYS A 6 -13.73 21.26 -9.12
CA LYS A 6 -14.29 20.89 -10.42
C LYS A 6 -14.11 19.38 -10.60
N SER A 7 -15.24 18.70 -10.61
CA SER A 7 -15.36 17.28 -10.96
C SER A 7 -14.74 17.02 -12.33
N LEU A 8 -13.69 16.19 -12.39
CA LEU A 8 -13.17 15.63 -13.62
C LEU A 8 -13.52 14.15 -13.64
N LEU A 9 -14.67 13.84 -14.23
CA LEU A 9 -15.10 12.49 -14.58
C LEU A 9 -14.20 11.97 -15.69
N LEU A 10 -13.33 11.03 -15.38
CA LEU A 10 -12.63 10.21 -16.36
C LEU A 10 -13.03 8.75 -16.14
N VAL A 11 -14.07 8.37 -16.84
CA VAL A 11 -14.46 6.97 -17.05
C VAL A 11 -13.51 6.41 -18.09
N SER A 12 -12.61 5.50 -17.71
CA SER A 12 -11.91 4.64 -18.66
C SER A 12 -12.16 3.18 -18.34
N LEU A 13 -13.17 2.67 -19.01
CA LEU A 13 -13.47 1.25 -19.14
C LEU A 13 -12.44 0.64 -20.11
N SER A 14 -11.58 -0.24 -19.65
CA SER A 14 -10.71 -1.04 -20.52
C SER A 14 -10.73 -2.48 -20.02
N ILE A 15 -11.67 -3.24 -20.56
CA ILE A 15 -11.66 -4.70 -20.57
C ILE A 15 -10.64 -5.13 -21.63
N SER A 16 -9.62 -5.87 -21.25
CA SER A 16 -8.81 -6.63 -22.20
C SER A 16 -8.49 -8.00 -21.60
N MET A 17 -9.33 -8.96 -21.91
CA MET A 17 -8.99 -10.38 -21.89
C MET A 17 -8.03 -10.65 -23.05
N LEU A 18 -6.89 -11.28 -22.75
CA LEU A 18 -6.16 -12.06 -23.75
C LEU A 18 -5.59 -13.30 -23.05
N LEU A 19 -6.31 -14.39 -23.25
CA LEU A 19 -5.81 -15.75 -23.13
C LEU A 19 -4.96 -16.05 -24.36
N LEU A 20 -3.72 -16.46 -24.15
CA LEU A 20 -3.01 -17.24 -25.15
C LEU A 20 -2.08 -18.23 -24.46
N SER A 21 -2.54 -19.45 -24.46
CA SER A 21 -1.77 -20.67 -24.30
C SER A 21 -0.80 -20.86 -25.45
N GLY A 22 0.43 -21.30 -25.14
CA GLY A 22 1.38 -21.71 -26.16
C GLY A 22 2.53 -22.50 -25.55
N CYS A 23 2.37 -23.83 -25.48
CA CYS A 23 3.46 -24.78 -25.33
C CYS A 23 4.35 -24.76 -26.57
N GLY A 24 5.67 -24.88 -26.36
CA GLY A 24 6.63 -25.12 -27.43
C GLY A 24 7.99 -25.46 -26.84
N ASN A 25 8.23 -26.75 -26.69
CA ASN A 25 9.51 -27.34 -26.34
C ASN A 25 10.27 -27.53 -27.66
N ASP A 26 11.52 -27.06 -27.74
CA ASP A 26 12.50 -27.75 -28.57
C ASP A 26 13.94 -27.39 -28.18
N THR A 27 14.68 -28.44 -28.02
CA THR A 27 16.10 -28.59 -27.74
C THR A 27 16.89 -28.46 -29.06
N SER A 28 17.98 -27.68 -29.10
CA SER A 28 19.17 -28.09 -29.86
C SER A 28 20.39 -27.22 -29.61
N ASN A 29 21.49 -27.91 -29.41
CA ASN A 29 22.87 -27.52 -29.24
C ASN A 29 23.47 -26.79 -30.48
N ASN A 30 24.46 -25.97 -30.26
CA ASN A 30 25.86 -26.03 -30.76
C ASN A 30 26.47 -24.63 -30.91
N VAL A 31 27.57 -24.45 -30.21
CA VAL A 31 28.98 -24.43 -30.58
C VAL A 31 29.49 -23.14 -31.21
N LEU A 32 30.41 -22.49 -30.42
CA LEU A 32 31.65 -21.79 -30.77
C LEU A 32 31.69 -20.85 -31.99
N ASP A 33 32.07 -19.62 -31.84
CA ASP A 33 33.46 -19.18 -32.13
C ASP A 33 33.69 -17.68 -31.80
N ASN A 34 34.79 -17.45 -31.28
CA ASN A 34 35.77 -16.44 -31.04
C ASN A 34 35.85 -15.26 -32.05
N SER A 35 36.03 -14.06 -31.57
CA SER A 35 37.10 -13.11 -31.88
C SER A 35 36.76 -11.63 -31.84
N ASN A 36 37.47 -10.97 -30.95
CA ASN A 36 38.19 -9.68 -31.06
C ASN A 36 37.49 -8.35 -31.40
N ASN A 37 37.56 -7.48 -30.39
CA ASN A 37 38.26 -6.17 -30.41
C ASN A 37 37.68 -5.04 -31.28
N THR A 38 37.28 -3.96 -30.67
CA THR A 38 37.97 -2.63 -30.71
C THR A 38 37.21 -1.59 -29.88
N ASN A 39 37.98 -0.81 -29.09
CA ASN A 39 37.62 0.41 -28.39
C ASN A 39 36.94 1.43 -29.32
N THR A 40 35.90 2.12 -28.77
CA THR A 40 35.76 3.56 -28.99
C THR A 40 35.02 4.16 -27.83
N THR A 41 35.68 5.10 -27.20
CA THR A 41 35.20 6.00 -26.11
C THR A 41 34.17 6.95 -26.71
N ASP A 42 32.99 7.06 -26.14
CA ASP A 42 32.28 8.32 -26.12
C ASP A 42 31.41 8.48 -24.85
N ASN A 43 31.64 9.62 -24.21
CA ASN A 43 30.94 10.10 -23.04
C ASN A 43 29.51 10.53 -23.40
N SER A 44 28.51 10.02 -22.67
CA SER A 44 27.25 10.73 -22.48
C SER A 44 26.58 10.33 -21.19
N ALA A 45 26.41 11.33 -20.36
CA ALA A 45 25.50 11.53 -19.23
C ALA A 45 24.81 10.29 -18.62
N ALA A 46 25.16 10.04 -17.38
CA ALA A 46 24.52 9.13 -16.46
C ALA A 46 23.06 9.53 -16.20
N ASP A 47 22.14 8.75 -16.71
CA ASP A 47 20.78 8.64 -16.15
C ASP A 47 20.85 7.59 -15.05
N ASN A 48 20.91 8.06 -13.81
CA ASN A 48 21.07 7.22 -12.62
C ASN A 48 19.70 6.67 -12.19
N SER A 49 19.07 5.92 -13.08
CA SER A 49 17.96 5.03 -12.70
C SER A 49 18.58 3.80 -12.04
N THR A 50 18.78 3.87 -10.74
CA THR A 50 19.24 2.74 -9.93
C THR A 50 18.13 1.71 -9.87
N ASN A 51 18.05 0.89 -10.90
CA ASN A 51 17.26 -0.33 -10.92
C ASN A 51 18.02 -1.34 -10.04
N ASN A 52 17.87 -1.23 -8.72
CA ASN A 52 18.40 -2.18 -7.75
C ASN A 52 17.60 -3.48 -7.82
N ASN A 53 17.78 -4.22 -8.90
CA ASN A 53 17.46 -5.64 -8.94
C ASN A 53 18.63 -6.40 -8.30
N SER A 54 18.86 -6.16 -7.01
CA SER A 54 19.83 -6.91 -6.22
C SER A 54 19.17 -8.19 -5.75
N ASN A 55 19.48 -9.30 -6.40
CA ASN A 55 19.47 -10.62 -5.78
C ASN A 55 20.53 -10.61 -4.65
N ASN A 56 20.30 -9.79 -3.63
CA ASN A 56 21.14 -9.75 -2.45
C ASN A 56 20.66 -10.89 -1.54
N THR A 57 21.36 -12.00 -1.58
CA THR A 57 21.11 -13.15 -0.70
C THR A 57 21.59 -12.92 0.73
N ALA A 58 22.23 -11.79 1.01
CA ALA A 58 22.66 -11.40 2.34
C ALA A 58 21.50 -10.77 3.13
N ALA A 59 21.40 -11.11 4.42
CA ALA A 59 20.48 -10.45 5.33
C ALA A 59 20.81 -8.95 5.45
N PRO A 60 19.81 -8.05 5.47
CA PRO A 60 20.04 -6.62 5.59
C PRO A 60 20.56 -6.26 6.98
N THR A 61 21.33 -5.18 7.07
CA THR A 61 21.62 -4.52 8.34
C THR A 61 20.36 -3.88 8.93
N ASN A 62 20.41 -3.49 10.20
CA ASN A 62 19.28 -2.81 10.85
C ASN A 62 18.94 -1.49 10.14
N GLU A 63 19.94 -0.71 9.73
CA GLU A 63 19.78 0.56 9.01
C GLU A 63 19.21 0.36 7.62
N GLU A 64 19.70 -0.62 6.86
CA GLU A 64 19.17 -0.93 5.51
C GLU A 64 17.70 -1.35 5.58
N TYR A 65 17.37 -2.21 6.54
CA TYR A 65 15.98 -2.62 6.74
C TYR A 65 15.09 -1.44 7.17
N TYR A 66 15.52 -0.60 8.12
CA TYR A 66 14.73 0.53 8.56
C TYR A 66 14.46 1.52 7.42
N THR A 67 15.48 1.81 6.61
CA THR A 67 15.33 2.65 5.41
C THR A 67 14.32 2.04 4.45
N TYR A 68 14.46 0.76 4.13
CA TYR A 68 13.52 0.05 3.26
C TYR A 68 12.09 0.07 3.82
N LEU A 69 11.91 -0.25 5.10
CA LEU A 69 10.62 -0.27 5.78
C LEU A 69 9.91 1.10 5.68
N THR A 70 10.63 2.17 6.02
CA THR A 70 10.07 3.52 6.02
C THR A 70 9.78 4.02 4.61
N ASP A 71 10.66 3.76 3.64
CA ASP A 71 10.43 4.12 2.23
C ASP A 71 9.20 3.42 1.67
N ARG A 72 9.04 2.12 1.96
CA ARG A 72 7.87 1.36 1.52
C ARG A 72 6.59 1.81 2.23
N TYR A 73 6.66 2.05 3.54
CA TYR A 73 5.52 2.58 4.29
C TYR A 73 5.06 3.93 3.73
N ASN A 74 5.98 4.87 3.52
CA ASN A 74 5.67 6.19 2.98
C ASN A 74 5.13 6.09 1.54
N TYR A 75 5.69 5.20 0.71
CA TYR A 75 5.18 4.98 -0.64
C TYR A 75 3.70 4.61 -0.68
N TYR A 76 3.24 3.75 0.24
CA TYR A 76 1.86 3.29 0.28
C TYR A 76 0.93 4.20 1.08
N PHE A 77 1.43 4.91 2.13
CA PHE A 77 0.57 5.54 3.13
C PHE A 77 0.81 7.04 3.37
N ASP A 78 1.89 7.64 2.86
CA ASP A 78 2.23 9.06 3.12
C ASP A 78 1.21 10.05 2.52
N ASN A 79 0.53 9.65 1.44
CA ASN A 79 -0.50 10.45 0.79
C ASN A 79 -1.91 9.90 1.00
N TYR A 80 -2.13 9.17 2.09
CA TYR A 80 -3.36 8.43 2.26
C TYR A 80 -4.55 9.35 2.52
N ALA A 81 -5.47 9.42 1.54
CA ALA A 81 -6.61 10.34 1.49
C ALA A 81 -7.63 10.17 2.63
N LEU A 82 -7.61 9.07 3.38
CA LEU A 82 -8.49 8.86 4.54
C LEU A 82 -8.32 9.94 5.60
N ASP A 83 -7.10 10.47 5.75
CA ASP A 83 -6.83 11.48 6.77
C ASP A 83 -7.08 12.90 6.26
N THR A 84 -7.21 13.09 4.94
CA THR A 84 -7.24 14.42 4.34
C THR A 84 -8.57 14.80 3.71
N THR A 85 -9.33 13.82 3.18
CA THR A 85 -10.58 14.11 2.45
C THR A 85 -11.82 13.91 3.32
N TYR A 86 -11.90 12.81 4.07
CA TYR A 86 -13.02 12.49 4.95
C TYR A 86 -12.51 11.84 6.24
N ASP A 87 -11.67 12.57 7.00
CA ASP A 87 -11.33 12.14 8.35
C ASP A 87 -12.52 12.35 9.27
N ILE A 88 -13.35 11.32 9.37
CA ILE A 88 -14.55 11.35 10.23
C ILE A 88 -14.23 11.43 11.72
N TYR A 89 -12.96 11.31 12.12
CA TYR A 89 -12.53 11.43 13.53
C TYR A 89 -12.16 12.85 13.91
N VAL A 90 -12.05 13.77 12.93
CA VAL A 90 -11.91 15.20 13.22
C VAL A 90 -13.17 15.73 13.88
N ASP A 91 -12.99 16.58 14.89
CA ASP A 91 -14.10 17.29 15.54
C ASP A 91 -14.84 18.15 14.51
N ASP A 92 -16.17 18.22 14.65
CA ASP A 92 -17.06 18.97 13.76
C ASP A 92 -17.03 18.52 12.27
N PHE A 93 -16.55 17.29 11.98
CA PHE A 93 -16.62 16.73 10.63
C PHE A 93 -18.07 16.70 10.13
N THR A 94 -18.29 17.20 8.93
CA THR A 94 -19.55 17.09 8.18
C THR A 94 -19.24 16.93 6.68
N PHE A 95 -20.23 16.51 5.91
CA PHE A 95 -20.13 16.44 4.44
C PHE A 95 -21.28 17.20 3.80
N ASP A 96 -20.99 17.90 2.69
CA ASP A 96 -21.99 18.69 1.94
C ASP A 96 -22.67 17.88 0.82
N ASP A 97 -22.00 16.81 0.36
CA ASP A 97 -22.46 15.91 -0.70
C ASP A 97 -23.74 15.16 -0.33
N THR A 98 -24.36 14.53 -1.31
CA THR A 98 -25.41 13.54 -1.05
C THR A 98 -24.82 12.33 -0.32
N TYR A 99 -25.68 11.55 0.35
CA TYR A 99 -25.24 10.32 1.01
C TYR A 99 -24.50 9.39 0.04
N ASP A 100 -25.03 9.17 -1.15
CA ASP A 100 -24.47 8.24 -2.12
C ASP A 100 -23.11 8.70 -2.64
N GLU A 101 -22.91 9.99 -2.89
CA GLU A 101 -21.61 10.55 -3.28
C GLU A 101 -20.59 10.43 -2.15
N PHE A 102 -20.96 10.89 -0.95
CA PHE A 102 -20.09 10.79 0.21
C PHE A 102 -19.67 9.34 0.49
N ILE A 103 -20.63 8.41 0.55
CA ILE A 103 -20.34 7.04 0.94
C ILE A 103 -19.56 6.28 -0.13
N THR A 104 -19.74 6.61 -1.41
CA THR A 104 -18.97 6.01 -2.50
C THR A 104 -17.48 6.35 -2.35
N VAL A 105 -17.15 7.61 -2.10
CA VAL A 105 -15.76 8.04 -1.89
C VAL A 105 -15.23 7.48 -0.58
N TYR A 106 -15.99 7.60 0.50
CA TYR A 106 -15.57 7.15 1.83
C TYR A 106 -15.30 5.63 1.86
N ASN A 107 -16.18 4.82 1.27
CA ASN A 107 -15.98 3.37 1.21
C ASN A 107 -14.85 2.99 0.23
N GLY A 108 -14.72 3.70 -0.89
CA GLY A 108 -13.62 3.51 -1.84
C GLY A 108 -12.24 3.64 -1.19
N ASN A 109 -12.10 4.53 -0.22
CA ASN A 109 -10.86 4.68 0.54
C ASN A 109 -10.47 3.41 1.32
N TYR A 110 -11.43 2.63 1.83
CA TYR A 110 -11.14 1.36 2.51
C TYR A 110 -10.74 0.24 1.54
N GLU A 111 -11.30 0.21 0.34
CA GLU A 111 -10.87 -0.70 -0.73
C GLU A 111 -9.39 -0.39 -1.12
N ASP A 112 -9.06 0.88 -1.28
CA ASP A 112 -7.70 1.33 -1.58
C ASP A 112 -6.75 1.00 -0.43
N LEU A 113 -7.15 1.25 0.82
CA LEU A 113 -6.37 0.89 2.01
C LEU A 113 -6.04 -0.60 2.04
N LYS A 114 -7.03 -1.46 1.79
CA LYS A 114 -6.80 -2.90 1.76
C LYS A 114 -5.79 -3.29 0.69
N ARG A 115 -5.95 -2.75 -0.54
CA ARG A 115 -5.03 -3.01 -1.64
C ARG A 115 -3.59 -2.62 -1.28
N ASP A 116 -3.42 -1.45 -0.68
CA ASP A 116 -2.11 -0.91 -0.34
C ASP A 116 -1.47 -1.67 0.84
N LEU A 117 -2.27 -2.10 1.84
CA LEU A 117 -1.82 -2.99 2.92
C LEU A 117 -1.33 -4.34 2.37
N VAL A 118 -2.07 -4.95 1.45
CA VAL A 118 -1.67 -6.22 0.81
C VAL A 118 -0.38 -6.05 0.01
N SER A 119 -0.25 -4.96 -0.72
CA SER A 119 0.94 -4.66 -1.52
C SER A 119 2.16 -4.42 -0.63
N PHE A 120 2.01 -3.66 0.46
CA PHE A 120 3.06 -3.42 1.44
C PHE A 120 3.52 -4.71 2.12
N LYS A 121 2.58 -5.57 2.53
CA LYS A 121 2.89 -6.90 3.07
C LYS A 121 3.73 -7.72 2.10
N ASN A 122 3.29 -7.81 0.84
CA ASN A 122 4.01 -8.55 -0.19
C ASN A 122 5.43 -8.03 -0.42
N ASP A 123 5.63 -6.72 -0.38
CA ASP A 123 6.96 -6.12 -0.47
C ASP A 123 7.86 -6.57 0.68
N LEU A 124 7.36 -6.55 1.92
CA LEU A 124 8.12 -6.99 3.10
C LEU A 124 8.43 -8.49 3.06
N GLU A 125 7.49 -9.33 2.65
CA GLU A 125 7.68 -10.78 2.56
C GLU A 125 8.65 -11.18 1.45
N THR A 126 8.65 -10.45 0.33
CA THR A 126 9.42 -10.82 -0.86
C THR A 126 10.84 -10.25 -0.85
N ASN A 127 11.00 -9.01 -0.35
CA ASN A 127 12.25 -8.27 -0.53
C ASN A 127 13.11 -8.18 0.74
N VAL A 128 12.60 -8.62 1.90
CA VAL A 128 13.40 -8.66 3.14
C VAL A 128 14.02 -10.04 3.30
N ALA A 129 15.33 -10.14 3.01
CA ALA A 129 16.07 -11.38 3.17
C ALA A 129 16.19 -11.74 4.66
N LYS A 130 16.10 -13.04 4.96
CA LYS A 130 16.21 -13.59 6.32
C LYS A 130 17.65 -13.74 6.77
N GLY A 131 17.89 -13.75 8.10
CA GLY A 131 19.19 -14.07 8.69
C GLY A 131 19.75 -13.00 9.63
N ASN A 132 19.10 -11.84 9.76
CA ASN A 132 19.34 -10.90 10.84
C ASN A 132 18.19 -11.03 11.87
N ALA A 133 18.47 -11.56 13.05
CA ALA A 133 17.47 -11.92 14.04
C ALA A 133 16.62 -10.72 14.51
N GLU A 134 17.19 -9.53 14.60
CA GLU A 134 16.48 -8.30 15.00
C GLU A 134 15.55 -7.84 13.88
N VAL A 135 16.04 -7.81 12.66
CA VAL A 135 15.25 -7.51 11.47
C VAL A 135 14.13 -8.52 11.29
N ASP A 136 14.43 -9.82 11.37
CA ASP A 136 13.43 -10.88 11.22
C ASP A 136 12.30 -10.74 12.22
N LYS A 137 12.60 -10.36 13.46
CA LYS A 137 11.61 -10.11 14.51
C LYS A 137 10.74 -8.90 14.19
N VAL A 138 11.35 -7.75 13.92
CA VAL A 138 10.61 -6.50 13.63
C VAL A 138 9.77 -6.66 12.37
N ASN A 139 10.31 -7.27 11.31
CA ASN A 139 9.56 -7.53 10.08
C ASN A 139 8.34 -8.44 10.32
N ALA A 140 8.47 -9.47 11.15
CA ALA A 140 7.34 -10.34 11.50
C ALA A 140 6.26 -9.60 12.31
N GLU A 141 6.66 -8.71 13.22
CA GLU A 141 5.73 -7.88 14.00
C GLU A 141 4.97 -6.90 13.10
N VAL A 142 5.64 -6.25 12.16
CA VAL A 142 5.02 -5.36 11.16
C VAL A 142 4.05 -6.13 10.28
N ILE A 143 4.45 -7.28 9.72
CA ILE A 143 3.57 -8.14 8.90
C ILE A 143 2.33 -8.57 9.69
N THR A 144 2.50 -8.96 10.95
CA THR A 144 1.37 -9.32 11.82
C THR A 144 0.39 -8.15 12.03
N SER A 145 0.92 -6.94 12.19
CA SER A 145 0.09 -5.73 12.31
C SER A 145 -0.65 -5.40 11.00
N ILE A 146 0.01 -5.59 9.85
CA ILE A 146 -0.63 -5.45 8.54
C ILE A 146 -1.79 -6.45 8.39
N ASP A 147 -1.60 -7.71 8.77
CA ASP A 147 -2.66 -8.73 8.71
C ASP A 147 -3.87 -8.36 9.57
N LYS A 148 -3.63 -7.85 10.79
CA LYS A 148 -4.71 -7.33 11.63
C LYS A 148 -5.46 -6.16 10.96
N ALA A 149 -4.72 -5.24 10.33
CA ALA A 149 -5.32 -4.13 9.62
C ALA A 149 -6.18 -4.60 8.43
N ILE A 150 -5.69 -5.56 7.63
CA ILE A 150 -6.44 -6.15 6.51
C ILE A 150 -7.74 -6.81 7.02
N ILE A 151 -7.68 -7.62 8.07
CA ILE A 151 -8.85 -8.27 8.67
C ILE A 151 -9.86 -7.21 9.14
N SER A 152 -9.40 -6.16 9.80
CA SER A 152 -10.29 -5.11 10.30
C SER A 152 -10.98 -4.32 9.18
N VAL A 153 -10.32 -4.14 8.03
CA VAL A 153 -10.92 -3.53 6.83
C VAL A 153 -11.94 -4.48 6.20
N ASP A 154 -11.67 -5.77 6.17
CA ASP A 154 -12.62 -6.76 5.66
C ASP A 154 -13.90 -6.83 6.52
N ASP A 155 -13.74 -6.81 7.83
CA ASP A 155 -14.87 -6.76 8.78
C ASP A 155 -15.68 -5.47 8.61
N TYR A 156 -15.00 -4.33 8.42
CA TYR A 156 -15.63 -3.07 8.10
C TYR A 156 -16.45 -3.18 6.80
N ASN A 157 -15.85 -3.62 5.69
CA ASN A 157 -16.50 -3.70 4.38
C ASN A 157 -17.73 -4.63 4.42
N SER A 158 -17.61 -5.78 5.10
CA SER A 158 -18.71 -6.73 5.27
C SER A 158 -19.87 -6.10 6.05
N THR A 159 -19.58 -5.52 7.21
CA THR A 159 -20.59 -4.90 8.08
C THR A 159 -21.21 -3.66 7.43
N PHE A 160 -20.40 -2.86 6.72
CA PHE A 160 -20.88 -1.69 6.00
C PHE A 160 -21.86 -2.09 4.90
N SER A 161 -21.52 -3.11 4.10
CA SER A 161 -22.39 -3.61 3.03
C SER A 161 -23.79 -4.01 3.53
N GLU A 162 -23.87 -4.58 4.73
CA GLU A 162 -25.15 -4.94 5.37
C GLU A 162 -25.95 -3.71 5.81
N LYS A 163 -25.28 -2.65 6.30
CA LYS A 163 -25.89 -1.47 6.92
C LYS A 163 -26.10 -0.29 5.98
N ALA A 164 -25.48 -0.29 4.81
CA ALA A 164 -25.46 0.88 3.92
C ALA A 164 -26.89 1.44 3.61
N LYS A 165 -27.86 0.55 3.35
CA LYS A 165 -29.25 0.94 3.07
C LYS A 165 -29.96 1.57 4.26
N ASP A 166 -29.55 1.24 5.47
CA ASP A 166 -30.12 1.80 6.68
C ASP A 166 -29.50 3.15 6.98
N TYR A 167 -28.20 3.30 6.79
CA TYR A 167 -27.54 4.60 6.91
C TYR A 167 -28.12 5.66 5.96
N ALA A 168 -28.52 5.30 4.74
CA ALA A 168 -29.13 6.23 3.79
C ALA A 168 -30.43 6.89 4.29
N LYS A 169 -31.04 6.36 5.37
CA LYS A 169 -32.28 6.88 5.98
C LYS A 169 -32.04 7.77 7.21
N LEU A 170 -30.78 7.88 7.65
CA LEU A 170 -30.39 8.59 8.84
C LEU A 170 -30.04 10.06 8.56
N SER A 171 -30.00 10.87 9.61
CA SER A 171 -29.40 12.21 9.53
C SER A 171 -27.89 12.13 9.33
N LYS A 172 -27.27 13.20 8.82
CA LYS A 172 -25.80 13.26 8.63
C LYS A 172 -25.04 12.97 9.92
N ASP A 173 -25.46 13.50 11.05
CA ASP A 173 -24.83 13.25 12.34
C ASP A 173 -24.93 11.79 12.78
N GLU A 174 -26.07 11.13 12.54
CA GLU A 174 -26.26 9.72 12.84
C GLU A 174 -25.40 8.83 11.91
N ILE A 175 -25.29 9.20 10.63
CA ILE A 175 -24.40 8.52 9.66
C ILE A 175 -22.96 8.60 10.15
N ILE A 176 -22.46 9.80 10.46
CA ILE A 176 -21.09 10.02 10.93
C ILE A 176 -20.83 9.23 12.22
N LYS A 177 -21.75 9.28 13.18
CA LYS A 177 -21.64 8.51 14.42
C LYS A 177 -21.59 7.00 14.17
N GLY A 178 -22.42 6.50 13.28
CA GLY A 178 -22.46 5.10 12.90
C GLY A 178 -21.16 4.65 12.18
N LEU A 179 -20.67 5.48 11.27
CA LEU A 179 -19.41 5.21 10.57
C LEU A 179 -18.19 5.28 11.50
N ARG A 180 -18.13 6.26 12.43
CA ARG A 180 -17.07 6.31 13.46
C ARG A 180 -17.02 5.03 14.29
N ALA A 181 -18.17 4.50 14.66
CA ALA A 181 -18.23 3.26 15.43
C ALA A 181 -17.78 2.05 14.60
N LEU A 182 -18.19 2.00 13.33
CA LEU A 182 -17.89 0.89 12.43
C LEU A 182 -16.40 0.91 12.00
N ALA A 183 -15.88 2.08 11.67
CA ALA A 183 -14.53 2.27 11.18
C ALA A 183 -13.46 2.29 12.28
N ARG A 184 -13.85 2.14 13.56
CA ARG A 184 -12.91 2.23 14.66
C ARG A 184 -11.81 1.19 14.61
N ALA A 185 -12.16 -0.06 14.32
CA ALA A 185 -11.19 -1.15 14.28
C ALA A 185 -10.11 -0.95 13.19
N PRO A 186 -10.45 -0.66 11.93
CA PRO A 186 -9.42 -0.36 10.91
C PRO A 186 -8.63 0.91 11.23
N HIS A 187 -9.23 1.94 11.81
CA HIS A 187 -8.51 3.13 12.26
C HIS A 187 -7.46 2.78 13.32
N ASP A 188 -7.86 2.10 14.40
CA ASP A 188 -6.97 1.73 15.50
C ASP A 188 -5.84 0.80 15.01
N ALA A 189 -6.15 -0.17 14.12
CA ALA A 189 -5.16 -1.07 13.55
C ALA A 189 -4.14 -0.34 12.67
N ARG A 190 -4.57 0.64 11.90
CA ARG A 190 -3.68 1.50 11.11
C ARG A 190 -2.76 2.35 12.01
N MET A 191 -3.29 2.91 13.09
CA MET A 191 -2.49 3.66 14.06
C MET A 191 -1.46 2.76 14.78
N GLU A 192 -1.82 1.51 15.09
CA GLU A 192 -0.87 0.52 15.63
C GLU A 192 0.26 0.24 14.63
N LEU A 193 -0.06 0.02 13.34
CA LEU A 193 0.93 -0.18 12.28
C LEU A 193 1.87 1.04 12.14
N HIS A 194 1.32 2.24 12.09
CA HIS A 194 2.11 3.48 12.03
C HIS A 194 3.08 3.59 13.19
N LYS A 195 2.61 3.28 14.40
CA LYS A 195 3.45 3.28 15.60
C LYS A 195 4.58 2.27 15.51
N LEU A 196 4.32 1.04 15.06
CA LEU A 196 5.35 0.01 14.88
C LEU A 196 6.43 0.44 13.89
N VAL A 197 6.05 0.99 12.74
CA VAL A 197 7.00 1.51 11.75
C VAL A 197 7.83 2.65 12.33
N THR A 198 7.20 3.58 13.02
CA THR A 198 7.89 4.74 13.63
C THR A 198 8.86 4.30 14.75
N ASP A 199 8.45 3.35 15.59
CA ASP A 199 9.24 2.86 16.70
C ASP A 199 10.34 1.85 16.26
N ALA A 200 10.29 1.36 15.02
CA ALA A 200 11.24 0.37 14.50
C ALA A 200 12.69 0.84 14.62
N LYS A 201 12.96 2.15 14.45
CA LYS A 201 14.28 2.74 14.64
C LYS A 201 14.86 2.40 16.02
N ASN A 202 14.06 2.65 17.05
CA ASN A 202 14.46 2.41 18.44
C ASN A 202 14.60 0.91 18.74
N THR A 203 13.67 0.09 18.21
CA THR A 203 13.67 -1.36 18.41
C THR A 203 14.89 -2.02 17.78
N LEU A 204 15.36 -1.50 16.64
CA LEU A 204 16.56 -1.95 15.94
C LEU A 204 17.85 -1.35 16.50
N GLY A 205 17.79 -0.50 17.53
CA GLY A 205 18.98 0.12 18.16
C GLY A 205 19.71 1.13 17.28
N ILE A 206 19.04 1.70 16.28
CA ILE A 206 19.63 2.68 15.36
C ILE A 206 19.66 4.06 16.04
N GLN A 207 20.84 4.67 16.08
CA GLN A 207 21.10 5.99 16.68
C GLN A 207 20.77 7.15 15.75
#